data_f2d5115be1a5484dde3a98f4ad4c2dce
#
_entry.id   f2d5115be1a5484dde3a98f4ad4c2dce
#
_cell.length_a   1.000
_cell.length_b   1.000
_cell.length_c   1.000
_cell.angle_alpha   90.00
_cell.angle_beta   90.00
_cell.angle_gamma   90.00
#
_symmetry.space_group_name_H-M   'P 1'
#
loop_
_entity.id
_entity.type
_entity.pdbx_description
1 polymer ?
#
loop_
_entity_poly.entity_id
_entity_poly.type
_entity_poly.pdbx_seq_one_letter_code
_entity_poly.pdbx_strand_id
1 'polypeptide(L)'
;MLKLVQSFIVVSLLLILGACSNSMSGMDHSNMDMGNDKEESESSIDTKIKSTSVTQKIEKSEFTLVAQERSHTLTNNLNINAWTFNGSVPGPEIRVQEGEEVKINLKNKLKDPVTIHWHGVPVPNNMDGIPGVTMNAVQPGETFTYEFQATVPGTYWYHSHQDGVNQVDKGLYGSFIIEGKDQKDYDRDYVLVLDEWMSDPESMNMEDEQMAMESDDMEGMDHAGMDMESEESISETENMGHDMSMYDIFTINGKSGKDIPSLTVKEGEKVRIRLVNAGFMSHKIHLHGHDFKVISSDGQEITNPQVIKDELISIAPGERYDIEFIANNPGQWYLECHGNMEGTEGMKTMIEYEDFEGEANDKPNSQDTLPAFDLATYGENTVGEFTLDQAYDLSYTMALNTQKDGNEEIYTINDKVFPETESLKVKEGDLVKVKLVNNSTEDDHPMHLHGHFFQVLSKNGKPLKGSPIVKDTLNVKPGEEYIVAFKADNPGEWMFHCHDLHHATAGMVTNVMYEGFKPDFTPNPAANNKPE
;
A
#
# COMPACT_ATOMS: atom_id res chain seq x y z
N MET A 1 49.11 40.17 -8.02
CA MET A 1 50.43 39.52 -8.30
C MET A 1 50.11 38.03 -8.44
N LEU A 2 50.07 37.58 -9.68
CA LEU A 2 51.12 36.83 -10.41
C LEU A 2 51.24 35.40 -9.85
N LYS A 3 51.15 34.29 -10.54
CA LYS A 3 51.14 33.79 -11.94
C LYS A 3 50.64 32.35 -11.88
N LEU A 4 49.76 31.87 -12.71
CA LEU A 4 49.99 31.14 -13.97
C LEU A 4 51.14 30.13 -13.95
N VAL A 5 50.83 28.82 -14.13
CA VAL A 5 51.52 27.94 -15.09
C VAL A 5 50.56 26.82 -15.53
N GLN A 6 50.30 26.78 -16.82
CA GLN A 6 49.74 25.65 -17.60
C GLN A 6 50.84 24.61 -17.83
N SER A 7 50.48 23.36 -17.98
CA SER A 7 51.19 22.44 -18.88
C SER A 7 50.27 21.34 -19.41
N PHE A 8 50.15 21.38 -20.71
CA PHE A 8 49.67 20.32 -21.61
C PHE A 8 50.64 19.15 -21.66
N ILE A 9 50.18 17.91 -21.81
CA ILE A 9 50.82 16.91 -22.66
C ILE A 9 49.75 16.04 -23.32
N VAL A 10 49.97 15.84 -24.59
CA VAL A 10 49.16 15.26 -25.66
C VAL A 10 49.72 13.89 -26.06
N VAL A 11 48.82 12.97 -26.47
CA VAL A 11 48.94 11.93 -27.51
C VAL A 11 49.74 10.65 -27.21
N SER A 12 49.12 9.48 -27.36
CA SER A 12 49.39 8.63 -28.54
C SER A 12 48.44 7.46 -28.71
N LEU A 13 47.89 7.39 -29.89
CA LEU A 13 47.11 6.37 -30.55
C LEU A 13 48.03 5.20 -30.99
N LEU A 14 47.60 3.96 -30.81
CA LEU A 14 48.15 2.82 -31.58
C LEU A 14 47.07 1.82 -31.92
N LEU A 15 46.69 1.80 -33.18
CA LEU A 15 45.96 0.77 -33.90
C LEU A 15 46.89 -0.41 -34.19
N ILE A 16 46.41 -1.64 -33.98
CA ILE A 16 46.91 -2.82 -34.70
C ILE A 16 45.71 -3.64 -35.23
N LEU A 17 45.62 -3.68 -36.54
CA LEU A 17 44.84 -4.58 -37.37
C LEU A 17 45.57 -5.89 -37.54
N GLY A 18 44.83 -7.00 -37.53
CA GLY A 18 45.34 -8.31 -37.96
C GLY A 18 44.19 -9.19 -38.44
N ALA A 19 44.16 -9.43 -39.73
CA ALA A 19 43.12 -10.11 -40.45
C ALA A 19 43.57 -11.55 -40.91
N CYS A 20 42.55 -12.34 -41.29
CA CYS A 20 42.55 -13.53 -42.17
C CYS A 20 43.02 -14.85 -41.56
N SER A 21 42.43 -16.03 -41.87
CA SER A 21 41.79 -16.52 -43.10
C SER A 21 41.07 -17.87 -42.89
N ASN A 22 40.02 -18.04 -43.67
CA ASN A 22 39.47 -19.20 -44.40
C ASN A 22 39.83 -20.67 -44.05
N SER A 23 38.79 -21.54 -44.00
CA SER A 23 38.58 -22.48 -45.13
C SER A 23 37.22 -23.20 -45.08
N MET A 24 36.68 -23.38 -46.30
CA MET A 24 35.43 -24.06 -46.66
C MET A 24 35.50 -25.59 -46.62
N SER A 25 34.38 -26.27 -46.45
CA SER A 25 33.74 -27.29 -47.30
C SER A 25 32.74 -28.08 -46.43
N GLY A 26 31.57 -28.50 -46.83
CA GLY A 26 30.92 -28.79 -48.06
C GLY A 26 29.43 -29.11 -47.82
N MET A 27 28.66 -29.02 -48.86
CA MET A 27 27.21 -29.27 -48.96
C MET A 27 26.76 -30.66 -48.58
N ASP A 28 25.53 -30.83 -48.04
CA ASP A 28 24.50 -31.55 -48.78
C ASP A 28 23.08 -31.30 -48.24
N HIS A 29 22.11 -31.56 -49.11
CA HIS A 29 20.72 -31.15 -49.10
C HIS A 29 19.78 -32.08 -48.29
N SER A 30 18.68 -31.45 -47.89
CA SER A 30 17.28 -31.92 -47.90
C SER A 30 16.63 -32.18 -46.53
N ASN A 31 15.67 -31.41 -46.08
CA ASN A 31 14.23 -31.55 -46.17
C ASN A 31 13.51 -30.51 -45.32
N MET A 32 12.43 -30.03 -45.89
CA MET A 32 11.42 -29.16 -45.26
C MET A 32 10.77 -29.88 -44.08
N ASP A 33 10.62 -29.20 -42.95
CA ASP A 33 9.42 -29.34 -42.16
C ASP A 33 9.07 -28.06 -41.37
N MET A 34 7.83 -27.94 -41.08
CA MET A 34 7.02 -26.80 -40.70
C MET A 34 7.32 -26.19 -39.34
N GLY A 35 6.93 -24.98 -39.23
CA GLY A 35 7.10 -24.02 -38.14
C GLY A 35 6.93 -24.53 -36.73
N ASN A 36 7.78 -23.99 -35.88
CA ASN A 36 7.53 -23.94 -34.46
C ASN A 36 7.97 -22.57 -33.96
N ASP A 37 6.99 -21.79 -33.54
CA ASP A 37 7.20 -20.53 -32.85
C ASP A 37 8.06 -20.77 -31.61
N LYS A 38 9.28 -20.25 -31.63
CA LYS A 38 10.12 -20.22 -30.42
C LYS A 38 9.64 -19.12 -29.53
N GLU A 39 9.01 -19.51 -28.44
CA GLU A 39 8.93 -18.70 -27.24
C GLU A 39 10.34 -18.21 -26.87
N GLU A 40 10.50 -16.90 -26.76
CA GLU A 40 11.72 -16.30 -26.22
C GLU A 40 11.92 -16.80 -24.81
N SER A 41 13.06 -17.43 -24.57
CA SER A 41 13.48 -17.93 -23.28
C SER A 41 13.59 -16.78 -22.29
N GLU A 42 12.81 -16.86 -21.23
CA GLU A 42 12.99 -16.08 -20.00
C GLU A 42 14.46 -16.15 -19.57
N SER A 43 15.08 -14.99 -19.42
CA SER A 43 16.44 -14.88 -18.91
C SER A 43 16.47 -15.41 -17.47
N SER A 44 17.29 -16.41 -17.23
CA SER A 44 17.58 -16.95 -15.91
C SER A 44 18.07 -15.84 -14.98
N ILE A 45 17.25 -15.50 -13.98
CA ILE A 45 17.62 -14.63 -12.88
C ILE A 45 18.66 -15.37 -12.03
N ASP A 46 19.80 -14.74 -11.84
CA ASP A 46 20.93 -15.28 -11.06
C ASP A 46 20.53 -15.35 -9.57
N THR A 47 20.19 -16.57 -9.12
CA THR A 47 19.71 -16.85 -7.76
C THR A 47 20.86 -16.93 -6.75
N LYS A 48 21.59 -15.84 -6.55
CA LYS A 48 22.65 -15.75 -5.53
C LYS A 48 22.43 -14.66 -4.48
N ILE A 49 21.22 -14.24 -4.26
CA ILE A 49 20.91 -13.40 -3.11
C ILE A 49 20.12 -14.26 -2.14
N LYS A 50 20.63 -14.44 -0.91
CA LYS A 50 19.88 -15.03 0.20
C LYS A 50 18.74 -14.08 0.59
N SER A 51 17.72 -13.99 -0.26
CA SER A 51 16.48 -13.33 0.08
C SER A 51 15.64 -14.32 0.89
N THR A 52 15.37 -14.00 2.13
CA THR A 52 14.45 -14.73 3.00
C THR A 52 12.99 -14.30 2.76
N SER A 53 12.76 -13.38 1.84
CA SER A 53 11.42 -12.98 1.39
C SER A 53 10.91 -14.01 0.39
N VAL A 54 9.70 -14.54 0.63
CA VAL A 54 8.99 -15.39 -0.34
C VAL A 54 8.54 -14.59 -1.56
N THR A 55 8.58 -13.27 -1.45
CA THR A 55 8.14 -12.31 -2.45
C THR A 55 9.22 -12.09 -3.51
N GLN A 56 8.84 -12.09 -4.78
CA GLN A 56 9.73 -11.75 -5.88
C GLN A 56 10.20 -10.30 -5.74
N LYS A 57 11.52 -10.04 -5.85
CA LYS A 57 12.07 -8.68 -5.88
C LYS A 57 12.27 -8.19 -7.31
N ILE A 58 11.94 -6.94 -7.55
CA ILE A 58 12.22 -6.21 -8.79
C ILE A 58 13.12 -5.02 -8.45
N GLU A 59 14.36 -5.08 -8.87
CA GLU A 59 15.38 -4.02 -8.67
C GLU A 59 15.71 -3.35 -10.02
N LYS A 60 14.67 -2.89 -10.71
CA LYS A 60 14.74 -2.23 -12.02
C LYS A 60 13.70 -1.14 -12.08
N SER A 61 14.01 -0.06 -12.77
CA SER A 61 13.08 1.05 -12.99
C SER A 61 12.12 0.84 -14.16
N GLU A 62 12.39 -0.13 -15.05
CA GLU A 62 11.47 -0.52 -16.14
C GLU A 62 11.11 -2.01 -16.05
N PHE A 63 9.81 -2.32 -15.89
CA PHE A 63 9.31 -3.70 -15.77
C PHE A 63 7.80 -3.79 -16.06
N THR A 64 7.29 -5.02 -16.03
CA THR A 64 5.86 -5.31 -16.24
C THR A 64 5.27 -5.95 -15.00
N LEU A 65 4.13 -5.44 -14.56
CA LEU A 65 3.23 -6.09 -13.61
C LEU A 65 2.06 -6.71 -14.37
N VAL A 66 1.85 -7.99 -14.19
CA VAL A 66 0.76 -8.74 -14.83
C VAL A 66 -0.30 -9.04 -13.78
N ALA A 67 -1.45 -8.37 -13.88
CA ALA A 67 -2.61 -8.71 -13.06
C ALA A 67 -3.26 -9.99 -13.59
N GLN A 68 -3.40 -11.02 -12.76
CA GLN A 68 -3.88 -12.35 -13.16
C GLN A 68 -4.37 -13.17 -11.97
N GLU A 69 -5.34 -14.04 -12.20
CA GLU A 69 -5.77 -15.04 -11.22
C GLU A 69 -4.71 -16.13 -11.03
N ARG A 70 -4.50 -16.56 -9.77
CA ARG A 70 -3.63 -17.70 -9.40
C ARG A 70 -4.15 -18.37 -8.14
N SER A 71 -3.94 -19.69 -8.05
CA SER A 71 -4.05 -20.36 -6.77
C SER A 71 -2.91 -19.93 -5.87
N HIS A 72 -3.25 -19.42 -4.67
CA HIS A 72 -2.31 -18.99 -3.66
C HIS A 72 -2.48 -19.83 -2.39
N THR A 73 -1.37 -20.23 -1.80
CA THR A 73 -1.36 -21.05 -0.59
C THR A 73 -1.14 -20.15 0.62
N LEU A 74 -2.15 -19.95 1.46
CA LEU A 74 -2.05 -19.19 2.72
C LEU A 74 -1.38 -20.02 3.82
N THR A 75 -1.79 -21.30 3.92
CA THR A 75 -1.19 -22.32 4.81
C THR A 75 -1.02 -23.62 4.03
N ASN A 76 -0.26 -24.59 4.58
CA ASN A 76 -0.08 -25.91 3.96
C ASN A 76 -1.41 -26.64 3.65
N ASN A 77 -2.52 -26.22 4.27
CA ASN A 77 -3.80 -26.87 4.15
C ASN A 77 -4.87 -26.01 3.46
N LEU A 78 -4.56 -24.73 3.18
CA LEU A 78 -5.52 -23.77 2.62
C LEU A 78 -4.95 -23.09 1.39
N ASN A 79 -5.60 -23.33 0.26
CA ASN A 79 -5.37 -22.62 -0.99
C ASN A 79 -6.61 -21.82 -1.35
N ILE A 80 -6.39 -20.60 -1.78
CA ILE A 80 -7.42 -19.71 -2.28
C ILE A 80 -7.19 -19.35 -3.73
N ASN A 81 -8.22 -18.88 -4.43
CA ASN A 81 -8.07 -18.30 -5.76
C ASN A 81 -7.83 -16.79 -5.62
N ALA A 82 -6.58 -16.37 -5.68
CA ALA A 82 -6.19 -14.97 -5.49
C ALA A 82 -6.03 -14.25 -6.84
N TRP A 83 -6.24 -12.93 -6.82
CA TRP A 83 -5.80 -12.04 -7.88
C TRP A 83 -4.40 -11.54 -7.53
N THR A 84 -3.50 -11.58 -8.48
CA THR A 84 -2.08 -11.41 -8.18
C THR A 84 -1.42 -10.46 -9.14
N PHE A 85 -0.42 -9.72 -8.68
CA PHE A 85 0.57 -9.14 -9.57
C PHE A 85 1.74 -10.13 -9.73
N ASN A 86 2.02 -10.52 -10.98
CA ASN A 86 3.08 -11.47 -11.36
C ASN A 86 2.98 -12.86 -10.69
N GLY A 87 1.79 -13.27 -10.25
CA GLY A 87 1.53 -14.63 -9.76
C GLY A 87 1.85 -14.88 -8.30
N SER A 88 2.08 -13.84 -7.49
CA SER A 88 2.30 -13.93 -6.04
C SER A 88 1.41 -12.95 -5.26
N VAL A 89 1.15 -13.26 -4.00
CA VAL A 89 0.58 -12.37 -2.99
C VAL A 89 1.52 -12.35 -1.79
N PRO A 90 1.96 -11.17 -1.35
CA PRO A 90 1.90 -9.90 -2.09
C PRO A 90 2.51 -10.01 -3.50
N GLY A 91 2.15 -9.07 -4.37
CA GLY A 91 2.86 -8.83 -5.62
C GLY A 91 4.34 -8.53 -5.38
N PRO A 92 5.17 -8.41 -6.43
CA PRO A 92 6.60 -8.19 -6.29
C PRO A 92 6.96 -7.03 -5.36
N GLU A 93 7.97 -7.21 -4.51
CA GLU A 93 8.64 -6.12 -3.81
C GLU A 93 9.45 -5.31 -4.82
N ILE A 94 9.03 -4.08 -5.08
CA ILE A 94 9.70 -3.18 -6.03
C ILE A 94 10.69 -2.32 -5.26
N ARG A 95 11.95 -2.26 -5.74
CA ARG A 95 12.98 -1.36 -5.21
C ARG A 95 13.57 -0.51 -6.33
N VAL A 96 13.55 0.79 -6.12
CA VAL A 96 14.12 1.78 -7.04
C VAL A 96 14.94 2.80 -6.25
N GLN A 97 15.86 3.49 -6.92
CA GLN A 97 16.68 4.52 -6.30
C GLN A 97 16.00 5.89 -6.37
N GLU A 98 16.24 6.72 -5.36
CA GLU A 98 15.81 8.12 -5.37
C GLU A 98 16.32 8.85 -6.62
N GLY A 99 15.39 9.48 -7.34
CA GLY A 99 15.64 10.23 -8.57
C GLY A 99 15.57 9.39 -9.84
N GLU A 100 15.36 8.07 -9.76
CA GLU A 100 15.14 7.25 -10.96
C GLU A 100 13.80 7.54 -11.62
N GLU A 101 13.82 7.52 -12.95
CA GLU A 101 12.59 7.48 -13.77
C GLU A 101 12.06 6.05 -13.77
N VAL A 102 10.86 5.88 -13.28
CA VAL A 102 10.19 4.57 -13.15
C VAL A 102 9.18 4.40 -14.28
N LYS A 103 9.25 3.24 -14.94
CA LYS A 103 8.34 2.87 -16.01
C LYS A 103 7.76 1.48 -15.78
N ILE A 104 6.45 1.43 -15.53
CA ILE A 104 5.77 0.21 -15.15
C ILE A 104 4.63 -0.07 -16.12
N ASN A 105 4.70 -1.20 -16.80
CA ASN A 105 3.64 -1.66 -17.69
C ASN A 105 2.67 -2.54 -16.90
N LEU A 106 1.48 -2.05 -16.57
CA LEU A 106 0.39 -2.88 -16.06
C LEU A 106 -0.27 -3.61 -17.21
N LYS A 107 -0.15 -4.94 -17.25
CA LYS A 107 -0.84 -5.80 -18.20
C LYS A 107 -1.99 -6.53 -17.52
N ASN A 108 -3.21 -6.26 -17.96
CA ASN A 108 -4.39 -6.91 -17.40
C ASN A 108 -4.66 -8.27 -18.09
N LYS A 109 -4.60 -9.36 -17.33
CA LYS A 109 -5.03 -10.71 -17.73
C LYS A 109 -6.23 -11.22 -16.92
N LEU A 110 -6.81 -10.36 -16.06
CA LEU A 110 -8.05 -10.65 -15.36
C LEU A 110 -9.22 -10.54 -16.34
N LYS A 111 -10.41 -10.96 -15.89
CA LYS A 111 -11.68 -10.75 -16.62
C LYS A 111 -12.28 -9.38 -16.35
N ASP A 112 -11.83 -8.73 -15.28
CA ASP A 112 -12.31 -7.44 -14.79
C ASP A 112 -11.29 -6.34 -15.08
N PRO A 113 -11.72 -5.06 -15.18
CA PRO A 113 -10.81 -3.94 -15.26
C PRO A 113 -9.95 -3.81 -14.02
N VAL A 114 -8.76 -3.20 -14.14
CA VAL A 114 -7.80 -3.03 -13.02
C VAL A 114 -7.05 -1.71 -13.16
N THR A 115 -6.63 -1.13 -12.04
CA THR A 115 -5.66 -0.02 -11.99
C THR A 115 -4.56 -0.32 -10.97
N ILE A 116 -3.56 0.56 -10.87
CA ILE A 116 -2.60 0.58 -9.76
C ILE A 116 -2.52 2.01 -9.24
N HIS A 117 -2.77 2.17 -7.95
CA HIS A 117 -2.43 3.34 -7.18
C HIS A 117 -1.08 3.14 -6.46
N TRP A 118 -0.26 4.18 -6.45
CA TRP A 118 1.07 4.21 -5.83
C TRP A 118 0.97 4.90 -4.47
N HIS A 119 0.48 4.16 -3.48
CA HIS A 119 0.11 4.71 -2.18
C HIS A 119 1.29 5.39 -1.47
N GLY A 120 1.11 6.68 -1.22
CA GLY A 120 2.08 7.57 -0.56
C GLY A 120 3.20 8.08 -1.47
N VAL A 121 3.33 7.58 -2.70
CA VAL A 121 4.33 8.09 -3.66
C VAL A 121 3.82 9.38 -4.31
N PRO A 122 4.53 10.51 -4.23
CA PRO A 122 4.12 11.74 -4.90
C PRO A 122 4.35 11.64 -6.42
N VAL A 123 3.37 11.06 -7.11
CA VAL A 123 3.35 10.92 -8.57
C VAL A 123 2.68 12.11 -9.24
N PRO A 124 2.86 12.36 -10.55
CA PRO A 124 2.01 13.25 -11.32
C PRO A 124 0.54 12.76 -11.30
N ASN A 125 -0.42 13.68 -11.27
CA ASN A 125 -1.84 13.33 -11.11
C ASN A 125 -2.36 12.29 -12.11
N ASN A 126 -1.94 12.37 -13.39
CA ASN A 126 -2.30 11.39 -14.41
C ASN A 126 -1.68 9.99 -14.22
N MET A 127 -0.83 9.80 -13.20
CA MET A 127 -0.23 8.51 -12.82
C MET A 127 -0.73 7.98 -11.47
N ASP A 128 -1.71 8.67 -10.86
CA ASP A 128 -2.28 8.29 -9.55
C ASP A 128 -3.07 6.97 -9.58
N GLY A 129 -3.58 6.59 -10.75
CA GLY A 129 -4.23 5.29 -10.94
C GLY A 129 -5.69 5.21 -10.50
N ILE A 130 -6.38 6.36 -10.35
CA ILE A 130 -7.78 6.39 -9.91
C ILE A 130 -8.70 6.30 -11.12
N PRO A 131 -9.49 5.21 -11.25
CA PRO A 131 -10.35 4.99 -12.39
C PRO A 131 -11.48 6.04 -12.44
N GLY A 132 -11.69 6.60 -13.62
CA GLY A 132 -12.71 7.64 -13.83
C GLY A 132 -12.29 9.04 -13.38
N VAL A 133 -11.21 9.19 -12.63
CA VAL A 133 -10.68 10.49 -12.17
C VAL A 133 -9.38 10.83 -12.87
N THR A 134 -8.37 9.98 -12.82
CA THR A 134 -7.05 10.23 -13.42
C THR A 134 -6.78 9.36 -14.64
N MET A 135 -7.48 8.24 -14.80
CA MET A 135 -7.40 7.33 -15.94
C MET A 135 -8.66 6.50 -16.08
N ASN A 136 -8.81 5.80 -17.19
CA ASN A 136 -9.77 4.70 -17.27
C ASN A 136 -9.14 3.42 -16.73
N ALA A 137 -9.93 2.57 -16.08
CA ALA A 137 -9.49 1.25 -15.69
C ALA A 137 -9.03 0.44 -16.92
N VAL A 138 -7.91 -0.24 -16.78
CA VAL A 138 -7.26 -1.05 -17.83
C VAL A 138 -8.11 -2.28 -18.10
N GLN A 139 -8.67 -2.36 -19.29
CA GLN A 139 -9.60 -3.42 -19.67
C GLN A 139 -8.90 -4.79 -19.81
N PRO A 140 -9.64 -5.90 -19.72
CA PRO A 140 -9.11 -7.24 -19.97
C PRO A 140 -8.34 -7.33 -21.29
N GLY A 141 -7.09 -7.79 -21.21
CA GLY A 141 -6.17 -7.92 -22.34
C GLY A 141 -5.39 -6.66 -22.71
N GLU A 142 -5.73 -5.50 -22.14
CA GLU A 142 -5.04 -4.24 -22.38
C GLU A 142 -3.80 -4.05 -21.49
N THR A 143 -3.05 -3.00 -21.81
CA THR A 143 -1.86 -2.59 -21.06
C THR A 143 -1.87 -1.08 -20.89
N PHE A 144 -1.54 -0.60 -19.69
CA PHE A 144 -1.28 0.82 -19.39
C PHE A 144 0.14 0.97 -18.88
N THR A 145 0.79 2.09 -19.20
CA THR A 145 2.16 2.39 -18.73
C THR A 145 2.14 3.56 -17.77
N TYR A 146 2.57 3.30 -16.55
CA TYR A 146 2.85 4.34 -15.55
C TYR A 146 4.29 4.83 -15.73
N GLU A 147 4.48 6.15 -15.78
CA GLU A 147 5.80 6.78 -15.89
C GLU A 147 5.90 7.94 -14.90
N PHE A 148 6.79 7.83 -13.93
CA PHE A 148 7.01 8.86 -12.92
C PHE A 148 8.42 8.81 -12.34
N GLN A 149 8.85 9.89 -11.68
CA GLN A 149 10.13 9.95 -10.99
C GLN A 149 9.98 9.56 -9.52
N ALA A 150 10.82 8.68 -9.01
CA ALA A 150 10.90 8.30 -7.60
C ALA A 150 11.62 9.39 -6.79
N THR A 151 10.89 10.39 -6.28
CA THR A 151 11.49 11.62 -5.74
C THR A 151 11.74 11.60 -4.24
N VAL A 152 10.95 10.86 -3.46
CA VAL A 152 11.00 10.85 -1.99
C VAL A 152 11.35 9.45 -1.52
N PRO A 153 12.52 9.23 -0.87
CA PRO A 153 12.88 7.91 -0.35
C PRO A 153 11.95 7.49 0.79
N GLY A 154 11.65 6.18 0.89
CA GLY A 154 10.79 5.66 1.94
C GLY A 154 10.20 4.28 1.64
N THR A 155 9.36 3.84 2.57
CA THR A 155 8.57 2.61 2.46
C THR A 155 7.16 2.95 2.03
N TYR A 156 6.80 2.51 0.84
CA TYR A 156 5.52 2.70 0.17
C TYR A 156 4.95 1.35 -0.22
N TRP A 157 3.76 1.37 -0.82
CA TRP A 157 3.14 0.19 -1.37
C TRP A 157 2.30 0.54 -2.60
N TYR A 158 1.80 -0.44 -3.30
CA TYR A 158 0.92 -0.25 -4.45
C TYR A 158 -0.23 -1.24 -4.40
N HIS A 159 -1.39 -0.81 -4.85
CA HIS A 159 -2.58 -1.64 -4.85
C HIS A 159 -3.57 -1.23 -5.96
N SER A 160 -4.54 -2.09 -6.24
CA SER A 160 -5.63 -1.69 -7.13
C SER A 160 -6.51 -0.65 -6.48
N HIS A 161 -6.96 0.31 -7.27
CA HIS A 161 -7.96 1.32 -6.88
C HIS A 161 -9.23 1.21 -7.72
N GLN A 162 -9.35 0.17 -8.53
CA GLN A 162 -10.55 -0.18 -9.27
C GLN A 162 -11.33 -1.22 -8.45
N ASP A 163 -12.53 -0.87 -7.94
CA ASP A 163 -13.29 -1.75 -7.06
C ASP A 163 -12.42 -2.21 -5.89
N GLY A 164 -11.86 -1.23 -5.18
CA GLY A 164 -10.71 -1.38 -4.28
C GLY A 164 -10.94 -2.43 -3.20
N VAL A 165 -12.08 -2.37 -2.51
CA VAL A 165 -12.49 -3.36 -1.51
C VAL A 165 -12.29 -4.78 -2.05
N ASN A 166 -12.90 -5.10 -3.20
CA ASN A 166 -12.86 -6.45 -3.75
C ASN A 166 -11.48 -6.82 -4.30
N GLN A 167 -10.78 -5.87 -4.93
CA GLN A 167 -9.54 -6.20 -5.63
C GLN A 167 -8.33 -6.29 -4.71
N VAL A 168 -8.28 -5.46 -3.66
CA VAL A 168 -7.26 -5.55 -2.62
C VAL A 168 -7.47 -6.81 -1.80
N ASP A 169 -8.72 -7.08 -1.37
CA ASP A 169 -9.09 -8.29 -0.64
C ASP A 169 -8.72 -9.59 -1.39
N LYS A 170 -8.76 -9.57 -2.73
CA LYS A 170 -8.31 -10.67 -3.57
C LYS A 170 -6.80 -10.76 -3.77
N GLY A 171 -6.00 -9.80 -3.27
CA GLY A 171 -4.53 -9.85 -3.27
C GLY A 171 -3.83 -8.92 -4.27
N LEU A 172 -4.50 -7.94 -4.86
CA LEU A 172 -3.88 -6.99 -5.80
C LEU A 172 -3.15 -5.85 -5.09
N TYR A 173 -2.10 -6.18 -4.37
CA TYR A 173 -1.20 -5.25 -3.68
C TYR A 173 0.24 -5.75 -3.64
N GLY A 174 1.19 -4.86 -3.32
CA GLY A 174 2.61 -5.18 -3.11
C GLY A 174 3.38 -4.00 -2.55
N SER A 175 4.60 -4.21 -2.09
CA SER A 175 5.44 -3.17 -1.51
C SER A 175 6.26 -2.43 -2.56
N PHE A 176 6.47 -1.12 -2.33
CA PHE A 176 7.26 -0.24 -3.19
C PHE A 176 8.24 0.55 -2.34
N ILE A 177 9.53 0.33 -2.54
CA ILE A 177 10.61 0.93 -1.76
C ILE A 177 11.39 1.89 -2.64
N ILE A 178 11.50 3.15 -2.21
CA ILE A 178 12.41 4.12 -2.81
C ILE A 178 13.62 4.23 -1.88
N GLU A 179 14.78 3.80 -2.36
CA GLU A 179 16.01 3.82 -1.59
C GLU A 179 16.70 5.17 -1.75
N GLY A 180 16.98 5.83 -0.62
CA GLY A 180 17.66 7.12 -0.61
C GLY A 180 19.13 6.99 -0.97
N LYS A 181 19.70 8.03 -1.63
CA LYS A 181 21.13 8.09 -2.00
C LYS A 181 22.07 8.04 -0.80
N ASP A 182 21.63 8.57 0.33
CA ASP A 182 22.39 8.63 1.59
C ASP A 182 21.83 7.66 2.64
N GLN A 183 21.15 6.59 2.17
CA GLN A 183 20.54 5.62 3.06
C GLN A 183 21.58 4.95 3.96
N LYS A 184 21.25 4.78 5.23
CA LYS A 184 22.07 4.04 6.19
C LYS A 184 22.19 2.58 5.77
N ASP A 185 23.38 2.02 5.90
CA ASP A 185 23.59 0.59 5.67
C ASP A 185 22.92 -0.25 6.76
N TYR A 186 22.23 -1.28 6.33
CA TYR A 186 21.67 -2.33 7.16
C TYR A 186 22.24 -3.68 6.73
N ASP A 187 22.54 -4.53 7.70
CA ASP A 187 22.99 -5.90 7.41
C ASP A 187 21.83 -6.75 6.92
N ARG A 188 20.61 -6.43 7.40
CA ARG A 188 19.36 -7.04 6.96
C ARG A 188 18.28 -5.96 6.79
N ASP A 189 17.48 -6.10 5.74
CA ASP A 189 16.35 -5.22 5.43
C ASP A 189 15.16 -6.06 4.96
N TYR A 190 14.18 -6.24 5.84
CA TYR A 190 13.01 -7.06 5.63
C TYR A 190 11.78 -6.20 5.37
N VAL A 191 10.91 -6.64 4.45
CA VAL A 191 9.58 -6.05 4.24
C VAL A 191 8.54 -7.07 4.65
N LEU A 192 7.66 -6.68 5.56
CA LEU A 192 6.55 -7.47 6.05
C LEU A 192 5.24 -6.78 5.68
N VAL A 193 4.49 -7.37 4.77
CA VAL A 193 3.16 -6.91 4.39
C VAL A 193 2.16 -7.70 5.22
N LEU A 194 1.39 -6.98 6.01
CA LEU A 194 0.34 -7.50 6.90
C LEU A 194 -0.99 -7.45 6.16
N ASP A 195 -1.78 -8.49 6.31
CA ASP A 195 -3.07 -8.62 5.65
C ASP A 195 -3.91 -9.71 6.32
N GLU A 196 -5.21 -9.69 6.13
CA GLU A 196 -6.15 -10.70 6.59
C GLU A 196 -7.00 -11.26 5.43
N TRP A 197 -7.41 -12.51 5.56
CA TRP A 197 -8.15 -13.25 4.54
C TRP A 197 -9.31 -14.03 5.16
N MET A 198 -10.29 -14.30 4.34
CA MET A 198 -11.38 -15.21 4.68
C MET A 198 -11.02 -16.65 4.25
N SER A 199 -11.18 -17.61 5.14
CA SER A 199 -10.97 -19.02 4.81
C SER A 199 -12.02 -19.59 3.84
N ASP A 200 -13.21 -19.00 3.83
CA ASP A 200 -14.32 -19.33 2.92
C ASP A 200 -14.84 -18.06 2.21
N PRO A 201 -14.17 -17.63 1.12
CA PRO A 201 -14.62 -16.46 0.37
C PRO A 201 -15.94 -16.68 -0.40
N GLU A 202 -16.43 -17.91 -0.51
CA GLU A 202 -17.73 -18.19 -1.13
C GLU A 202 -18.90 -17.87 -0.19
N SER A 203 -18.65 -17.71 1.10
CA SER A 203 -19.67 -17.31 2.07
C SER A 203 -20.30 -15.94 1.77
N MET A 204 -19.54 -15.01 1.16
CA MET A 204 -20.06 -13.73 0.69
C MET A 204 -21.11 -13.86 -0.43
N ASN A 205 -21.01 -14.90 -1.28
CA ASN A 205 -21.95 -15.06 -2.40
C ASN A 205 -23.25 -15.76 -1.99
N MET A 206 -23.31 -16.39 -0.80
CA MET A 206 -24.52 -17.09 -0.34
C MET A 206 -25.59 -16.13 0.16
N GLU A 207 -25.23 -14.96 0.67
CA GLU A 207 -26.21 -13.95 1.09
C GLU A 207 -26.91 -13.32 -0.13
N ASP A 208 -26.19 -13.08 -1.21
CA ASP A 208 -26.75 -12.59 -2.49
C ASP A 208 -27.72 -13.61 -3.12
N GLU A 209 -27.40 -14.92 -3.06
CA GLU A 209 -28.30 -15.95 -3.58
C GLU A 209 -29.54 -16.17 -2.70
N GLN A 210 -29.45 -15.98 -1.37
CA GLN A 210 -30.61 -16.08 -0.49
C GLN A 210 -31.56 -14.89 -0.65
N MET A 211 -31.05 -13.67 -0.79
CA MET A 211 -31.89 -12.48 -1.06
C MET A 211 -32.55 -12.57 -2.44
N ALA A 212 -31.85 -13.08 -3.46
CA ALA A 212 -32.43 -13.32 -4.78
C ALA A 212 -33.55 -14.39 -4.77
N MET A 213 -33.46 -15.42 -3.92
CA MET A 213 -34.50 -16.43 -3.79
C MET A 213 -35.74 -15.95 -3.00
N GLU A 214 -35.56 -15.03 -2.04
CA GLU A 214 -36.69 -14.43 -1.32
C GLU A 214 -37.48 -13.42 -2.16
N SER A 215 -36.87 -12.81 -3.18
CA SER A 215 -37.54 -11.88 -4.10
C SER A 215 -38.39 -12.58 -5.16
N ASP A 216 -38.10 -13.84 -5.51
CA ASP A 216 -38.84 -14.61 -6.52
C ASP A 216 -40.16 -15.21 -6.01
N ASP A 217 -40.39 -15.27 -4.69
CA ASP A 217 -41.63 -15.85 -4.12
C ASP A 217 -42.78 -14.84 -3.93
N MET A 218 -42.64 -13.58 -4.36
CA MET A 218 -43.69 -12.55 -4.24
C MET A 218 -44.37 -12.14 -5.56
N GLU A 219 -44.12 -12.83 -6.68
CA GLU A 219 -44.89 -12.62 -7.92
C GLU A 219 -46.20 -13.40 -7.92
N GLY A 220 -47.24 -12.78 -7.38
CA GLY A 220 -48.60 -13.36 -7.41
C GLY A 220 -49.72 -12.46 -6.89
N MET A 221 -49.79 -11.18 -7.29
CA MET A 221 -51.04 -10.41 -7.18
C MET A 221 -51.14 -9.35 -8.29
N ASP A 222 -52.13 -9.59 -9.17
CA ASP A 222 -52.64 -8.67 -10.16
C ASP A 222 -53.06 -7.31 -9.57
N HIS A 223 -52.45 -6.20 -10.09
CA HIS A 223 -53.14 -4.91 -10.12
C HIS A 223 -52.86 -4.18 -11.44
N ALA A 224 -53.94 -3.95 -12.14
CA ALA A 224 -54.03 -3.23 -13.37
C ALA A 224 -53.78 -1.73 -13.19
N GLY A 225 -52.90 -1.18 -14.05
CA GLY A 225 -53.03 0.15 -14.65
C GLY A 225 -52.56 1.32 -13.84
N MET A 226 -51.38 1.85 -14.21
CA MET A 226 -51.13 3.29 -14.38
C MET A 226 -49.80 3.51 -15.11
N ASP A 227 -49.90 4.28 -16.18
CA ASP A 227 -48.71 4.79 -16.91
C ASP A 227 -47.82 5.60 -15.99
N MET A 228 -46.54 5.29 -15.98
CA MET A 228 -45.49 6.20 -15.48
C MET A 228 -44.26 6.10 -16.38
N GLU A 229 -43.74 7.28 -16.65
CA GLU A 229 -42.62 7.59 -17.52
C GLU A 229 -41.35 6.90 -17.03
N SER A 230 -40.48 6.56 -17.98
CA SER A 230 -39.17 5.95 -17.80
C SER A 230 -38.24 6.78 -16.90
N GLU A 231 -38.02 6.38 -15.66
CA GLU A 231 -36.84 6.77 -14.88
C GLU A 231 -35.72 5.77 -15.18
N GLU A 232 -34.56 6.33 -15.50
CA GLU A 232 -33.34 5.58 -15.67
C GLU A 232 -32.99 4.87 -14.37
N SER A 233 -32.91 3.55 -14.39
CA SER A 233 -32.47 2.76 -13.26
C SER A 233 -31.01 3.06 -12.97
N ILE A 234 -30.75 3.84 -11.93
CA ILE A 234 -29.46 3.85 -11.23
C ILE A 234 -29.30 2.44 -10.65
N SER A 235 -28.28 1.74 -11.04
CA SER A 235 -27.95 0.44 -10.46
C SER A 235 -27.69 0.66 -8.97
N GLU A 236 -28.56 0.16 -8.14
CA GLU A 236 -28.32 0.07 -6.71
C GLU A 236 -27.10 -0.83 -6.49
N THR A 237 -25.96 -0.24 -6.16
CA THR A 237 -24.85 -0.97 -5.59
C THR A 237 -25.27 -1.32 -4.17
N GLU A 238 -25.65 -2.57 -3.95
CA GLU A 238 -25.95 -3.07 -2.61
C GLU A 238 -24.67 -2.93 -1.76
N ASN A 239 -24.75 -2.01 -0.81
CA ASN A 239 -23.67 -1.72 0.14
C ASN A 239 -23.77 -2.78 1.25
N MET A 240 -23.06 -3.89 1.10
CA MET A 240 -22.98 -4.90 2.14
C MET A 240 -22.10 -4.37 3.27
N GLY A 241 -22.71 -4.12 4.42
CA GLY A 241 -21.97 -3.90 5.67
C GLY A 241 -21.08 -5.12 5.93
N HIS A 242 -19.77 -4.95 5.75
CA HIS A 242 -18.84 -6.05 5.97
C HIS A 242 -18.73 -6.38 7.45
N ASP A 243 -19.11 -7.60 7.82
CA ASP A 243 -18.80 -8.16 9.13
C ASP A 243 -17.32 -8.54 9.16
N MET A 244 -16.47 -7.70 9.78
CA MET A 244 -15.04 -7.94 9.91
C MET A 244 -14.72 -9.26 10.63
N SER A 245 -15.68 -9.89 11.30
CA SER A 245 -15.53 -11.22 11.91
C SER A 245 -15.39 -12.36 10.89
N MET A 246 -15.63 -12.10 9.61
CA MET A 246 -15.44 -13.07 8.53
C MET A 246 -13.95 -13.29 8.19
N TYR A 247 -13.08 -12.33 8.53
CA TYR A 247 -11.64 -12.48 8.35
C TYR A 247 -11.06 -13.32 9.49
N ASP A 248 -10.65 -14.52 9.17
CA ASP A 248 -10.18 -15.53 10.13
C ASP A 248 -8.75 -16.02 9.88
N ILE A 249 -8.09 -15.56 8.79
CA ILE A 249 -6.72 -15.91 8.43
C ILE A 249 -5.86 -14.66 8.35
N PHE A 250 -5.04 -14.45 9.35
CA PHE A 250 -4.11 -13.32 9.43
C PHE A 250 -2.74 -13.70 8.89
N THR A 251 -2.17 -12.86 8.03
CA THR A 251 -0.99 -13.19 7.24
C THR A 251 0.15 -12.18 7.36
N ILE A 252 1.38 -12.66 7.17
CA ILE A 252 2.55 -11.85 6.85
C ILE A 252 3.08 -12.33 5.50
N ASN A 253 3.21 -11.43 4.54
CA ASN A 253 3.65 -11.74 3.18
C ASN A 253 2.84 -12.87 2.54
N GLY A 254 1.51 -12.85 2.72
CA GLY A 254 0.57 -13.81 2.13
C GLY A 254 0.69 -15.24 2.68
N LYS A 255 1.26 -15.41 3.88
CA LYS A 255 1.35 -16.68 4.60
C LYS A 255 0.84 -16.52 6.02
N SER A 256 0.36 -17.60 6.62
CA SER A 256 -0.14 -17.61 7.99
C SER A 256 0.54 -18.67 8.87
N GLY A 257 0.71 -18.34 10.12
CA GLY A 257 1.23 -19.22 11.16
C GLY A 257 2.63 -19.77 10.86
N LYS A 258 2.80 -21.07 10.97
CA LYS A 258 4.10 -21.74 10.78
C LYS A 258 4.65 -21.70 9.33
N ASP A 259 3.81 -21.31 8.38
CA ASP A 259 4.20 -21.23 6.98
C ASP A 259 4.82 -19.87 6.62
N ILE A 260 4.84 -18.94 7.58
CA ILE A 260 5.58 -17.68 7.49
C ILE A 260 7.08 -17.98 7.69
N PRO A 261 7.94 -17.61 6.72
CA PRO A 261 9.39 -17.80 6.87
C PRO A 261 9.97 -17.00 8.04
N SER A 262 10.93 -17.58 8.76
CA SER A 262 11.68 -16.88 9.80
C SER A 262 12.56 -15.77 9.21
N LEU A 263 12.77 -14.72 9.98
CA LEU A 263 13.73 -13.65 9.70
C LEU A 263 15.08 -14.03 10.31
N THR A 264 16.06 -14.42 9.48
CA THR A 264 17.36 -14.86 9.95
C THR A 264 18.29 -13.68 10.21
N VAL A 265 18.96 -13.68 11.37
CA VAL A 265 19.91 -12.65 11.77
C VAL A 265 21.19 -13.27 12.36
N LYS A 266 22.28 -12.49 12.40
CA LYS A 266 23.50 -12.82 13.18
C LYS A 266 23.65 -11.86 14.33
N GLU A 267 24.30 -12.33 15.41
CA GLU A 267 24.62 -11.47 16.53
C GLU A 267 25.47 -10.26 16.09
N GLY A 268 25.06 -9.07 16.50
CA GLY A 268 25.66 -7.80 16.15
C GLY A 268 25.14 -7.14 14.87
N GLU A 269 24.36 -7.83 14.04
CA GLU A 269 23.76 -7.25 12.84
C GLU A 269 22.79 -6.13 13.18
N LYS A 270 22.81 -5.09 12.34
CA LYS A 270 21.83 -4.00 12.33
C LYS A 270 20.71 -4.36 11.37
N VAL A 271 19.52 -4.52 11.91
CA VAL A 271 18.36 -5.01 11.18
C VAL A 271 17.32 -3.91 11.04
N ARG A 272 16.76 -3.78 9.83
CA ARG A 272 15.55 -3.00 9.56
C ARG A 272 14.41 -3.94 9.21
N ILE A 273 13.24 -3.69 9.80
CA ILE A 273 11.99 -4.30 9.40
C ILE A 273 11.04 -3.19 8.96
N ARG A 274 10.53 -3.30 7.75
CA ARG A 274 9.52 -2.42 7.15
C ARG A 274 8.17 -3.10 7.27
N LEU A 275 7.26 -2.50 8.00
CA LEU A 275 5.90 -2.96 8.18
C LEU A 275 4.98 -2.19 7.25
N VAL A 276 4.16 -2.88 6.49
CA VAL A 276 3.14 -2.33 5.59
C VAL A 276 1.81 -2.98 5.93
N ASN A 277 0.80 -2.22 6.27
CA ASN A 277 -0.54 -2.77 6.47
C ASN A 277 -1.34 -2.60 5.17
N ALA A 278 -1.56 -3.71 4.47
CA ALA A 278 -2.34 -3.79 3.24
C ALA A 278 -3.75 -4.35 3.47
N GLY A 279 -4.09 -4.70 4.70
CA GLY A 279 -5.40 -5.21 5.10
C GLY A 279 -6.38 -4.12 5.48
N PHE A 280 -7.52 -4.52 6.03
CA PHE A 280 -8.62 -3.64 6.43
C PHE A 280 -8.66 -3.36 7.93
N MET A 281 -7.85 -4.08 8.72
CA MET A 281 -7.82 -3.98 10.18
C MET A 281 -6.55 -3.32 10.71
N SER A 282 -6.66 -2.68 11.88
CA SER A 282 -5.50 -2.20 12.63
C SER A 282 -4.80 -3.35 13.36
N HIS A 283 -3.50 -3.53 13.13
CA HIS A 283 -2.69 -4.53 13.80
C HIS A 283 -1.82 -3.93 14.91
N LYS A 284 -1.58 -4.71 15.98
CA LYS A 284 -0.73 -4.33 17.11
C LYS A 284 0.53 -5.19 17.11
N ILE A 285 1.57 -4.70 16.50
CA ILE A 285 2.81 -5.46 16.28
C ILE A 285 3.76 -5.30 17.46
N HIS A 286 4.30 -6.41 17.92
CA HIS A 286 5.32 -6.48 18.97
C HIS A 286 6.56 -7.25 18.51
N LEU A 287 7.72 -6.68 18.79
CA LEU A 287 9.02 -7.32 18.62
C LEU A 287 9.52 -7.83 19.98
N HIS A 288 9.49 -9.14 20.17
CA HIS A 288 9.95 -9.76 21.40
C HIS A 288 11.48 -9.78 21.54
N GLY A 289 11.95 -9.71 22.76
CA GLY A 289 13.35 -9.96 23.13
C GLY A 289 14.37 -8.91 22.68
N HIS A 290 13.96 -7.86 21.96
CA HIS A 290 14.84 -6.81 21.46
C HIS A 290 14.29 -5.42 21.75
N ASP A 291 15.19 -4.55 22.19
CA ASP A 291 14.92 -3.12 22.19
C ASP A 291 15.06 -2.61 20.74
N PHE A 292 14.18 -1.71 20.30
CA PHE A 292 14.14 -1.23 18.92
C PHE A 292 13.85 0.27 18.84
N LYS A 293 13.96 0.83 17.65
CA LYS A 293 13.56 2.21 17.33
C LYS A 293 12.56 2.19 16.21
N VAL A 294 11.55 3.05 16.25
CA VAL A 294 10.74 3.39 15.11
C VAL A 294 11.45 4.51 14.36
N ILE A 295 11.94 4.23 13.15
CA ILE A 295 12.80 5.15 12.41
C ILE A 295 12.07 5.95 11.34
N SER A 296 10.92 5.45 10.87
CA SER A 296 10.04 6.17 9.96
C SER A 296 8.58 5.79 10.14
N SER A 297 7.70 6.66 9.68
CA SER A 297 6.27 6.43 9.54
C SER A 297 5.84 6.94 8.15
N ASP A 298 5.09 6.13 7.38
CA ASP A 298 4.68 6.42 6.00
C ASP A 298 5.83 6.88 5.10
N GLY A 299 6.99 6.22 5.24
CA GLY A 299 8.19 6.54 4.49
C GLY A 299 8.95 7.77 4.97
N GLN A 300 8.40 8.55 5.92
CA GLN A 300 9.02 9.79 6.42
C GLN A 300 9.84 9.54 7.68
N GLU A 301 11.08 10.04 7.71
CA GLU A 301 12.02 9.81 8.83
C GLU A 301 11.57 10.49 10.13
N ILE A 302 11.78 9.81 11.26
CA ILE A 302 11.60 10.35 12.60
C ILE A 302 12.92 10.94 13.08
N THR A 303 12.91 12.20 13.51
CA THR A 303 14.10 12.89 13.98
C THR A 303 14.57 12.32 15.33
N ASN A 304 15.82 11.83 15.36
CA ASN A 304 16.49 11.28 16.56
C ASN A 304 15.61 10.31 17.37
N PRO A 305 15.19 9.18 16.78
CA PRO A 305 14.31 8.22 17.41
C PRO A 305 14.96 7.58 18.64
N GLN A 306 14.22 7.50 19.74
CA GLN A 306 14.67 6.85 20.96
C GLN A 306 14.48 5.33 20.87
N VAL A 307 15.25 4.62 21.70
CA VAL A 307 15.05 3.18 21.90
C VAL A 307 13.79 2.96 22.74
N ILE A 308 12.93 2.07 22.30
CA ILE A 308 11.74 1.60 23.01
C ILE A 308 11.82 0.11 23.27
N LYS A 309 11.07 -0.35 24.25
CA LYS A 309 11.08 -1.73 24.69
C LYS A 309 9.68 -2.16 25.12
N ASP A 310 9.29 -3.36 24.70
CA ASP A 310 8.01 -3.97 25.10
C ASP A 310 6.81 -3.00 24.91
N GLU A 311 6.75 -2.36 23.74
CA GLU A 311 5.64 -1.50 23.32
C GLU A 311 4.99 -2.04 22.02
N LEU A 312 3.68 -1.87 21.91
CA LEU A 312 2.88 -2.28 20.77
C LEU A 312 2.82 -1.17 19.72
N ILE A 313 3.26 -1.44 18.50
CA ILE A 313 3.06 -0.54 17.36
C ILE A 313 1.69 -0.83 16.77
N SER A 314 0.75 0.11 16.92
CA SER A 314 -0.54 0.07 16.21
C SER A 314 -0.32 0.58 14.79
N ILE A 315 -0.62 -0.25 13.79
CA ILE A 315 -0.51 0.07 12.38
C ILE A 315 -1.88 -0.11 11.73
N ALA A 316 -2.49 0.99 11.30
CA ALA A 316 -3.80 1.00 10.66
C ALA A 316 -3.70 0.70 9.16
N PRO A 317 -4.83 0.36 8.49
CA PRO A 317 -4.88 0.20 7.05
C PRO A 317 -4.20 1.35 6.29
N GLY A 318 -3.32 1.01 5.35
CA GLY A 318 -2.55 1.97 4.57
C GLY A 318 -1.31 2.56 5.25
N GLU A 319 -1.16 2.47 6.57
CA GLU A 319 0.01 2.97 7.29
C GLU A 319 1.25 2.08 7.09
N ARG A 320 2.44 2.69 7.21
CA ARG A 320 3.73 1.99 7.20
C ARG A 320 4.59 2.48 8.35
N TYR A 321 5.36 1.55 8.95
CA TYR A 321 6.37 1.85 9.96
C TYR A 321 7.66 1.08 9.65
N ASP A 322 8.80 1.76 9.73
CA ASP A 322 10.10 1.09 9.71
C ASP A 322 10.67 1.06 11.12
N ILE A 323 11.09 -0.14 11.55
CA ILE A 323 11.77 -0.33 12.83
C ILE A 323 13.23 -0.75 12.61
N GLU A 324 14.09 -0.33 13.52
CA GLU A 324 15.52 -0.67 13.56
C GLU A 324 15.88 -1.28 14.89
N PHE A 325 16.58 -2.40 14.88
CA PHE A 325 17.16 -2.98 16.09
C PHE A 325 18.55 -3.57 15.82
N ILE A 326 19.31 -3.77 16.90
CA ILE A 326 20.56 -4.53 16.87
C ILE A 326 20.27 -5.95 17.35
N ALA A 327 20.65 -6.95 16.58
CA ALA A 327 20.53 -8.34 16.93
C ALA A 327 21.55 -8.69 18.03
N ASN A 328 21.22 -8.43 19.30
CA ASN A 328 22.12 -8.55 20.46
C ASN A 328 21.61 -9.50 21.56
N ASN A 329 20.60 -10.30 21.24
CA ASN A 329 20.00 -11.25 22.16
C ASN A 329 19.83 -12.62 21.47
N PRO A 330 20.91 -13.42 21.33
CA PRO A 330 20.86 -14.70 20.62
C PRO A 330 19.75 -15.62 21.11
N GLY A 331 18.93 -16.13 20.16
CA GLY A 331 17.77 -16.93 20.47
C GLY A 331 16.81 -17.06 19.28
N GLN A 332 15.59 -17.43 19.60
CA GLN A 332 14.44 -17.43 18.70
C GLN A 332 13.34 -16.59 19.35
N TRP A 333 12.96 -15.49 18.69
CA TRP A 333 12.03 -14.50 19.23
C TRP A 333 10.89 -14.27 18.25
N TYR A 334 9.68 -14.04 18.77
CA TYR A 334 8.55 -13.69 17.89
C TYR A 334 8.53 -12.21 17.53
N LEU A 335 8.11 -11.93 16.32
CA LEU A 335 7.47 -10.69 15.91
C LEU A 335 6.04 -11.07 15.56
N GLU A 336 5.06 -10.57 16.31
CA GLU A 336 3.68 -11.02 16.20
C GLU A 336 2.66 -9.91 16.42
N CYS A 337 1.44 -10.13 15.96
CA CYS A 337 0.29 -9.28 16.23
C CYS A 337 -0.36 -9.68 17.57
N HIS A 338 -0.64 -8.70 18.44
CA HIS A 338 -1.36 -8.84 19.70
C HIS A 338 -2.84 -8.43 19.55
N GLY A 339 -3.51 -8.88 18.49
CA GLY A 339 -4.95 -8.68 18.30
C GLY A 339 -5.79 -9.66 19.13
N ASN A 340 -7.08 -9.36 19.23
CA ASN A 340 -8.04 -10.18 19.99
C ASN A 340 -9.01 -10.95 19.08
N MET A 341 -8.92 -10.79 17.77
CA MET A 341 -9.76 -11.50 16.81
C MET A 341 -9.30 -12.93 16.62
N GLU A 342 -10.23 -13.81 16.29
CA GLU A 342 -9.92 -15.18 15.89
C GLU A 342 -8.98 -15.17 14.68
N GLY A 343 -7.96 -16.02 14.68
CA GLY A 343 -6.96 -16.08 13.61
C GLY A 343 -5.74 -15.15 13.79
N THR A 344 -5.82 -14.12 14.65
CA THR A 344 -4.72 -13.16 14.88
C THR A 344 -3.40 -13.86 15.23
N GLU A 345 -3.44 -14.99 15.93
CA GLU A 345 -2.26 -15.80 16.27
C GLU A 345 -1.53 -16.36 15.01
N GLY A 346 -2.16 -16.29 13.85
CA GLY A 346 -1.55 -16.62 12.56
C GLY A 346 -0.56 -15.57 12.05
N MET A 347 -0.71 -14.31 12.49
CA MET A 347 0.17 -13.19 12.08
C MET A 347 1.41 -13.12 12.99
N LYS A 348 2.32 -14.08 12.81
CA LYS A 348 3.58 -14.12 13.57
C LYS A 348 4.70 -14.72 12.76
N THR A 349 5.88 -14.11 12.84
CA THR A 349 7.13 -14.65 12.31
C THR A 349 8.16 -14.77 13.41
N MET A 350 9.24 -15.50 13.15
CA MET A 350 10.31 -15.71 14.11
C MET A 350 11.57 -14.98 13.67
N ILE A 351 12.21 -14.26 14.59
CA ILE A 351 13.59 -13.78 14.44
C ILE A 351 14.49 -14.89 14.94
N GLU A 352 15.28 -15.47 14.05
CA GLU A 352 16.10 -16.65 14.29
C GLU A 352 17.58 -16.33 14.07
N TYR A 353 18.38 -16.56 15.11
CA TYR A 353 19.83 -16.36 15.02
C TYR A 353 20.48 -17.57 14.33
N GLU A 354 21.30 -17.33 13.28
CA GLU A 354 21.85 -18.36 12.41
C GLU A 354 22.67 -19.44 13.16
N ASP A 355 23.31 -19.08 14.28
CA ASP A 355 24.18 -19.95 15.06
C ASP A 355 23.52 -20.43 16.38
N PHE A 356 22.22 -20.24 16.54
CA PHE A 356 21.50 -20.65 17.74
C PHE A 356 20.85 -22.04 17.56
N GLU A 357 21.25 -22.99 18.42
CA GLU A 357 20.63 -24.31 18.50
C GLU A 357 19.85 -24.40 19.84
N GLY A 358 18.54 -24.18 19.80
CA GLY A 358 17.69 -24.23 21.00
C GLY A 358 16.20 -24.16 20.67
N GLU A 359 15.37 -24.22 21.72
CA GLU A 359 13.94 -23.96 21.59
C GLU A 359 13.69 -22.45 21.59
N ALA A 360 12.53 -22.01 21.08
CA ALA A 360 12.13 -20.62 21.11
C ALA A 360 12.17 -20.07 22.55
N ASN A 361 12.81 -18.92 22.72
CA ASN A 361 13.02 -18.28 24.03
C ASN A 361 11.72 -17.73 24.61
N ASP A 362 10.76 -17.45 23.74
CA ASP A 362 9.50 -16.87 24.11
C ASP A 362 8.33 -17.74 23.66
N LYS A 363 7.24 -17.69 24.43
CA LYS A 363 5.98 -18.30 24.04
C LYS A 363 5.08 -17.20 23.54
N PRO A 364 4.34 -17.44 22.45
CA PRO A 364 3.35 -16.48 21.98
C PRO A 364 2.48 -16.05 23.15
N ASN A 365 2.43 -14.76 23.41
CA ASN A 365 1.58 -14.21 24.48
C ASN A 365 0.40 -13.48 23.85
N SER A 366 -0.75 -14.12 23.88
CA SER A 366 -1.99 -13.59 23.33
C SER A 366 -2.67 -12.51 24.19
N GLN A 367 -2.09 -12.15 25.34
CA GLN A 367 -2.70 -11.14 26.23
C GLN A 367 -2.00 -9.79 26.09
N ASP A 368 -2.75 -8.87 25.51
CA ASP A 368 -2.37 -7.47 25.31
C ASP A 368 -2.35 -6.70 26.65
N THR A 369 -1.24 -6.74 27.35
CA THR A 369 -0.98 -5.94 28.56
C THR A 369 0.14 -4.93 28.38
N LEU A 370 0.76 -4.89 27.19
CA LEU A 370 1.86 -3.99 26.88
C LEU A 370 1.36 -2.58 26.57
N PRO A 371 2.13 -1.54 26.88
CA PRO A 371 1.77 -0.17 26.52
C PRO A 371 1.76 0.01 24.99
N ALA A 372 0.84 0.84 24.51
CA ALA A 372 0.84 1.24 23.11
C ALA A 372 1.91 2.30 22.86
N PHE A 373 2.66 2.14 21.78
CA PHE A 373 3.55 3.17 21.25
C PHE A 373 2.77 4.43 20.88
N ASP A 374 3.25 5.61 21.34
CA ASP A 374 2.63 6.90 21.00
C ASP A 374 3.58 7.78 20.19
N LEU A 375 3.37 7.75 18.87
CA LEU A 375 4.15 8.55 17.92
C LEU A 375 4.07 10.06 18.23
N ALA A 376 2.98 10.55 18.83
CA ALA A 376 2.79 11.98 19.14
C ALA A 376 3.78 12.53 20.19
N THR A 377 4.45 11.66 20.92
CA THR A 377 5.44 12.02 21.96
C THR A 377 6.85 11.50 21.66
N TYR A 378 7.02 10.80 20.55
CA TYR A 378 8.25 10.09 20.20
C TYR A 378 9.16 10.92 19.27
N GLY A 379 10.47 10.68 19.37
CA GLY A 379 11.48 11.41 18.62
C GLY A 379 11.85 12.77 19.24
N GLU A 380 12.77 13.49 18.61
CA GLU A 380 13.21 14.80 19.06
C GLU A 380 12.26 15.90 18.56
N ASN A 381 11.82 16.73 19.47
CA ASN A 381 11.01 17.90 19.13
C ASN A 381 11.87 18.93 18.38
N THR A 382 11.70 18.98 17.08
CA THR A 382 12.32 19.96 16.19
C THR A 382 11.24 20.81 15.52
N VAL A 383 11.64 21.90 14.89
CA VAL A 383 10.71 22.73 14.12
C VAL A 383 10.34 22.00 12.83
N GLY A 384 9.07 21.68 12.67
CA GLY A 384 8.52 21.17 11.42
C GLY A 384 8.31 22.26 10.38
N GLU A 385 7.85 21.88 9.21
CA GLU A 385 7.53 22.82 8.12
C GLU A 385 6.36 23.74 8.47
N PHE A 386 5.37 23.18 9.18
CA PHE A 386 4.14 23.88 9.57
C PHE A 386 4.03 24.04 11.08
N THR A 387 3.35 25.10 11.51
CA THR A 387 3.04 25.37 12.93
C THR A 387 1.56 25.68 13.11
N LEU A 388 1.02 25.49 14.32
CA LEU A 388 -0.40 25.78 14.61
C LEU A 388 -0.77 27.26 14.43
N ASP A 389 0.17 28.18 14.71
CA ASP A 389 -0.09 29.62 14.80
C ASP A 389 0.26 30.38 13.51
N GLN A 390 0.86 29.74 12.51
CA GLN A 390 1.12 30.42 11.24
C GLN A 390 -0.17 30.71 10.48
N ALA A 391 -0.12 31.66 9.54
CA ALA A 391 -1.23 31.92 8.65
C ALA A 391 -1.38 30.78 7.64
N TYR A 392 -2.61 30.37 7.41
CA TYR A 392 -3.02 29.39 6.40
C TYR A 392 -3.95 30.06 5.42
N ASP A 393 -3.80 29.74 4.13
CA ASP A 393 -4.67 30.26 3.08
C ASP A 393 -6.07 29.64 3.19
N LEU A 394 -6.14 28.37 3.59
CA LEU A 394 -7.37 27.61 3.74
C LEU A 394 -7.38 26.81 5.05
N SER A 395 -8.59 26.68 5.63
CA SER A 395 -8.82 25.82 6.78
C SER A 395 -10.14 25.07 6.61
N TYR A 396 -10.07 23.75 6.73
CA TYR A 396 -11.22 22.86 6.64
C TYR A 396 -11.41 22.09 7.94
N THR A 397 -12.64 21.61 8.16
CA THR A 397 -12.94 20.63 9.20
C THR A 397 -13.64 19.45 8.55
N MET A 398 -13.15 18.27 8.82
CA MET A 398 -13.77 16.99 8.44
C MET A 398 -14.25 16.30 9.72
N ALA A 399 -15.56 16.29 9.93
CA ALA A 399 -16.21 15.46 10.93
C ALA A 399 -16.51 14.10 10.30
N LEU A 400 -15.83 13.07 10.81
CA LEU A 400 -15.94 11.69 10.36
C LEU A 400 -16.98 11.00 11.24
N ASN A 401 -18.03 10.45 10.63
CA ASN A 401 -19.13 9.84 11.38
C ASN A 401 -19.52 8.51 10.75
N THR A 402 -19.87 7.54 11.60
CA THR A 402 -20.62 6.35 11.24
C THR A 402 -22.08 6.62 11.54
N GLN A 403 -22.96 6.40 10.58
CA GLN A 403 -24.41 6.63 10.69
C GLN A 403 -25.15 5.39 10.16
N LYS A 404 -26.43 5.25 10.51
CA LYS A 404 -27.30 4.20 9.98
C LYS A 404 -28.36 4.82 9.09
N ASP A 405 -28.45 4.31 7.86
CA ASP A 405 -29.57 4.57 6.95
C ASP A 405 -30.35 3.27 6.75
N GLY A 406 -31.49 3.15 7.44
CA GLY A 406 -32.21 1.88 7.53
C GLY A 406 -31.44 0.80 8.29
N ASN A 407 -31.07 -0.27 7.59
CA ASN A 407 -30.23 -1.37 8.11
C ASN A 407 -28.76 -1.24 7.68
N GLU A 408 -28.43 -0.29 6.82
CA GLU A 408 -27.08 -0.10 6.29
C GLU A 408 -26.28 0.87 7.14
N GLU A 409 -24.98 0.66 7.24
CA GLU A 409 -24.04 1.60 7.81
C GLU A 409 -23.45 2.47 6.69
N ILE A 410 -23.55 3.79 6.87
CA ILE A 410 -22.95 4.77 5.97
C ILE A 410 -21.86 5.55 6.71
N TYR A 411 -20.81 5.89 5.99
CA TYR A 411 -19.66 6.57 6.54
C TYR A 411 -19.53 7.95 5.90
N THR A 412 -19.60 8.99 6.71
CA THR A 412 -19.80 10.36 6.21
C THR A 412 -18.66 11.29 6.57
N ILE A 413 -18.42 12.27 5.71
CA ILE A 413 -17.62 13.47 6.01
C ILE A 413 -18.58 14.67 6.09
N ASN A 414 -18.67 15.30 7.28
CA ASN A 414 -19.58 16.41 7.53
C ASN A 414 -21.05 16.07 7.21
N ASP A 415 -21.50 14.89 7.62
CA ASP A 415 -22.85 14.34 7.41
C ASP A 415 -23.24 14.15 5.94
N LYS A 416 -22.27 13.97 5.06
CA LYS A 416 -22.46 13.69 3.63
C LYS A 416 -21.64 12.49 3.19
N VAL A 417 -22.20 11.74 2.26
CA VAL A 417 -21.49 10.68 1.53
C VAL A 417 -21.00 11.21 0.19
N PHE A 418 -19.92 10.65 -0.35
CA PHE A 418 -19.47 10.95 -1.70
C PHE A 418 -20.55 10.50 -2.74
N PRO A 419 -20.82 11.31 -3.80
CA PRO A 419 -20.10 12.52 -4.24
C PRO A 419 -20.59 13.85 -3.64
N GLU A 420 -21.45 13.85 -2.62
CA GLU A 420 -22.06 15.04 -2.02
C GLU A 420 -21.15 15.74 -0.99
N THR A 421 -20.02 15.12 -0.65
CA THR A 421 -18.99 15.70 0.22
C THR A 421 -18.40 16.97 -0.39
N GLU A 422 -18.03 17.96 0.45
CA GLU A 422 -17.45 19.20 -0.02
C GLU A 422 -15.97 19.04 -0.36
N SER A 423 -15.60 19.24 -1.62
CA SER A 423 -14.19 19.20 -2.06
C SER A 423 -13.39 20.38 -1.50
N LEU A 424 -12.14 20.11 -1.13
CA LEU A 424 -11.15 21.11 -0.72
C LEU A 424 -10.61 21.81 -1.96
N LYS A 425 -11.07 23.04 -2.22
CA LYS A 425 -10.63 23.84 -3.38
C LYS A 425 -9.38 24.62 -3.03
N VAL A 426 -8.27 24.31 -3.68
CA VAL A 426 -6.95 24.87 -3.43
C VAL A 426 -6.36 25.54 -4.66
N LYS A 427 -5.39 26.43 -4.47
CA LYS A 427 -4.49 26.94 -5.51
C LYS A 427 -3.10 26.37 -5.29
N GLU A 428 -2.35 26.26 -6.37
CA GLU A 428 -0.93 25.89 -6.24
C GLU A 428 -0.20 26.87 -5.34
N GLY A 429 0.48 26.33 -4.33
CA GLY A 429 1.21 27.07 -3.31
C GLY A 429 0.43 27.37 -2.03
N ASP A 430 -0.89 27.17 -1.99
CA ASP A 430 -1.70 27.39 -0.78
C ASP A 430 -1.21 26.52 0.38
N LEU A 431 -1.19 27.10 1.57
CA LEU A 431 -0.99 26.40 2.83
C LEU A 431 -2.37 26.01 3.39
N VAL A 432 -2.60 24.71 3.50
CA VAL A 432 -3.89 24.15 3.88
C VAL A 432 -3.80 23.54 5.26
N LYS A 433 -4.77 23.87 6.12
CA LYS A 433 -4.94 23.26 7.45
C LYS A 433 -6.24 22.49 7.49
N VAL A 434 -6.18 21.24 7.90
CA VAL A 434 -7.35 20.38 8.05
C VAL A 434 -7.46 19.89 9.49
N LYS A 435 -8.66 20.04 10.03
CA LYS A 435 -9.04 19.45 11.31
C LYS A 435 -9.84 18.18 11.05
N LEU A 436 -9.31 17.04 11.47
CA LEU A 436 -9.98 15.74 11.44
C LEU A 436 -10.58 15.47 12.80
N VAL A 437 -11.86 15.10 12.88
CA VAL A 437 -12.56 14.77 14.12
C VAL A 437 -13.33 13.49 13.91
N ASN A 438 -13.00 12.44 14.63
CA ASN A 438 -13.77 11.20 14.60
C ASN A 438 -14.85 11.23 15.69
N ASN A 439 -16.10 11.31 15.26
CA ASN A 439 -17.27 11.28 16.14
C ASN A 439 -17.91 9.88 16.23
N SER A 440 -17.37 8.89 15.51
CA SER A 440 -17.81 7.49 15.63
C SER A 440 -17.55 6.98 17.04
N THR A 441 -18.32 5.98 17.47
CA THR A 441 -18.18 5.40 18.82
C THR A 441 -17.23 4.21 18.85
N GLU A 442 -17.07 3.51 17.73
CA GLU A 442 -16.34 2.23 17.64
C GLU A 442 -15.35 2.20 16.48
N ASP A 443 -15.57 2.95 15.38
CA ASP A 443 -14.81 2.82 14.15
C ASP A 443 -13.58 3.74 14.11
N ASP A 444 -12.44 3.16 13.80
CA ASP A 444 -11.23 3.87 13.40
C ASP A 444 -11.39 4.39 11.97
N HIS A 445 -10.84 5.57 11.67
CA HIS A 445 -10.81 6.11 10.31
C HIS A 445 -9.38 6.48 9.92
N PRO A 446 -8.64 5.59 9.25
CA PRO A 446 -7.34 5.90 8.67
C PRO A 446 -7.53 6.78 7.42
N MET A 447 -7.35 8.10 7.58
CA MET A 447 -7.55 9.08 6.52
C MET A 447 -6.30 9.23 5.66
N HIS A 448 -6.43 8.92 4.36
CA HIS A 448 -5.36 8.97 3.37
C HIS A 448 -5.56 10.10 2.38
N LEU A 449 -4.50 10.88 2.14
CA LEU A 449 -4.44 11.96 1.15
C LEU A 449 -3.52 11.57 -0.01
N HIS A 450 -4.07 11.48 -1.20
CA HIS A 450 -3.32 11.20 -2.41
C HIS A 450 -2.40 12.36 -2.82
N GLY A 451 -1.26 12.01 -3.41
CA GLY A 451 -0.34 12.95 -4.05
C GLY A 451 0.37 13.94 -3.15
N HIS A 452 0.11 13.94 -1.84
CA HIS A 452 0.65 14.86 -0.86
C HIS A 452 0.99 14.16 0.45
N PHE A 453 1.97 14.72 1.16
CA PHE A 453 2.14 14.46 2.59
C PHE A 453 1.56 15.61 3.40
N PHE A 454 1.06 15.31 4.59
CA PHE A 454 0.67 16.30 5.57
C PHE A 454 1.48 16.14 6.87
N GLN A 455 1.77 17.27 7.52
CA GLN A 455 2.36 17.27 8.86
C GLN A 455 1.26 17.29 9.91
N VAL A 456 1.36 16.41 10.91
CA VAL A 456 0.47 16.40 12.07
C VAL A 456 0.94 17.47 13.05
N LEU A 457 0.05 18.40 13.43
CA LEU A 457 0.38 19.56 14.29
C LEU A 457 -0.11 19.38 15.73
N SER A 458 -1.27 18.76 15.90
CA SER A 458 -1.85 18.53 17.23
C SER A 458 -2.71 17.27 17.28
N LYS A 459 -2.80 16.70 18.49
CA LYS A 459 -3.72 15.62 18.85
C LYS A 459 -4.56 16.07 20.05
N ASN A 460 -5.90 15.96 19.96
CA ASN A 460 -6.85 16.30 21.03
C ASN A 460 -6.61 17.71 21.61
N GLY A 461 -6.44 18.70 20.73
CA GLY A 461 -6.21 20.10 21.09
C GLY A 461 -4.83 20.40 21.70
N LYS A 462 -3.90 19.46 21.71
CA LYS A 462 -2.52 19.63 22.24
C LYS A 462 -1.51 19.52 21.12
N PRO A 463 -0.54 20.46 21.02
CA PRO A 463 0.59 20.31 20.10
C PRO A 463 1.35 19.01 20.35
N LEU A 464 1.89 18.42 19.29
CA LEU A 464 2.76 17.26 19.43
C LEU A 464 4.02 17.61 20.23
N LYS A 465 4.58 16.62 20.92
CA LYS A 465 5.74 16.81 21.81
C LYS A 465 7.00 16.11 21.30
N GLY A 466 6.83 15.21 20.35
CA GLY A 466 7.91 14.45 19.70
C GLY A 466 8.45 15.13 18.44
N SER A 467 9.04 14.31 17.57
CA SER A 467 9.44 14.70 16.22
C SER A 467 8.25 15.25 15.43
N PRO A 468 8.45 16.19 14.50
CA PRO A 468 7.42 16.46 13.49
C PRO A 468 7.03 15.15 12.81
N ILE A 469 5.74 14.88 12.77
CA ILE A 469 5.18 13.70 12.12
C ILE A 469 4.67 14.13 10.75
N VAL A 470 5.22 13.52 9.71
CA VAL A 470 4.78 13.70 8.32
C VAL A 470 4.24 12.35 7.84
N LYS A 471 3.04 12.35 7.27
CA LYS A 471 2.31 11.14 6.86
C LYS A 471 1.49 11.42 5.60
N ASP A 472 1.08 10.36 4.95
CA ASP A 472 0.01 10.40 3.94
C ASP A 472 -1.28 9.73 4.46
N THR A 473 -1.17 8.88 5.48
CA THR A 473 -2.29 8.14 6.10
C THR A 473 -2.26 8.32 7.62
N LEU A 474 -3.34 8.80 8.21
CA LEU A 474 -3.45 9.04 9.65
C LEU A 474 -4.68 8.36 10.24
N ASN A 475 -4.46 7.40 11.12
CA ASN A 475 -5.57 6.78 11.85
C ASN A 475 -6.17 7.73 12.89
N VAL A 476 -7.44 8.06 12.73
CA VAL A 476 -8.23 8.87 13.67
C VAL A 476 -9.17 7.96 14.44
N LYS A 477 -8.83 7.65 15.70
CA LYS A 477 -9.61 6.74 16.55
C LYS A 477 -10.88 7.39 17.09
N PRO A 478 -11.86 6.62 17.54
CA PRO A 478 -13.08 7.14 18.14
C PRO A 478 -12.82 8.22 19.19
N GLY A 479 -13.45 9.38 19.01
CA GLY A 479 -13.31 10.54 19.90
C GLY A 479 -11.99 11.31 19.79
N GLU A 480 -11.09 10.95 18.87
CA GLU A 480 -9.85 11.69 18.63
C GLU A 480 -10.06 12.86 17.67
N GLU A 481 -9.24 13.88 17.86
CA GLU A 481 -9.14 15.06 17.02
C GLU A 481 -7.69 15.31 16.64
N TYR A 482 -7.45 15.55 15.34
CA TYR A 482 -6.14 15.97 14.84
C TYR A 482 -6.23 17.25 14.05
N ILE A 483 -5.18 18.05 14.09
CA ILE A 483 -4.94 19.12 13.14
C ILE A 483 -3.73 18.73 12.31
N VAL A 484 -3.92 18.69 10.99
CA VAL A 484 -2.87 18.43 10.01
C VAL A 484 -2.71 19.62 9.08
N ALA A 485 -1.55 19.76 8.46
CA ALA A 485 -1.31 20.81 7.47
C ALA A 485 -0.49 20.25 6.31
N PHE A 486 -0.79 20.72 5.10
CA PHE A 486 -0.03 20.42 3.91
C PHE A 486 0.09 21.66 3.01
N LYS A 487 1.03 21.59 2.09
CA LYS A 487 1.17 22.56 1.02
C LYS A 487 0.57 21.99 -0.26
N ALA A 488 -0.25 22.76 -0.94
CA ALA A 488 -0.78 22.40 -2.24
C ALA A 488 0.29 22.64 -3.31
N ASP A 489 1.18 21.67 -3.54
CA ASP A 489 2.33 21.79 -4.47
C ASP A 489 2.39 20.70 -5.56
N ASN A 490 1.34 19.88 -5.66
CA ASN A 490 1.18 18.88 -6.70
C ASN A 490 -0.18 19.10 -7.41
N PRO A 491 -0.24 19.93 -8.48
CA PRO A 491 -1.50 20.27 -9.14
C PRO A 491 -2.25 19.05 -9.68
N GLY A 492 -3.54 18.91 -9.31
CA GLY A 492 -4.34 17.75 -9.70
C GLY A 492 -5.75 17.78 -9.12
N GLU A 493 -6.42 16.65 -9.26
CA GLU A 493 -7.59 16.24 -8.52
C GLU A 493 -7.21 14.99 -7.72
N TRP A 494 -7.24 15.09 -6.39
CA TRP A 494 -6.69 14.08 -5.49
C TRP A 494 -7.73 13.61 -4.49
N MET A 495 -7.85 12.30 -4.32
CA MET A 495 -8.74 11.76 -3.30
C MET A 495 -8.19 12.02 -1.90
N PHE A 496 -9.10 12.27 -0.96
CA PHE A 496 -8.86 12.27 0.46
C PHE A 496 -9.94 11.43 1.11
N HIS A 497 -9.61 10.21 1.50
CA HIS A 497 -10.60 9.19 1.86
C HIS A 497 -10.17 8.37 3.08
N CYS A 498 -11.10 7.64 3.67
CA CYS A 498 -10.79 6.62 4.66
C CYS A 498 -10.11 5.44 3.96
N HIS A 499 -9.03 4.92 4.54
CA HIS A 499 -8.32 3.76 3.98
C HIS A 499 -8.78 2.42 4.58
N ASP A 500 -9.79 2.41 5.46
CA ASP A 500 -10.71 1.31 5.49
C ASP A 500 -11.58 1.42 4.24
N LEU A 501 -11.33 0.54 3.25
CA LEU A 501 -11.94 0.65 1.93
C LEU A 501 -13.44 0.36 1.97
N HIS A 502 -13.94 -0.35 2.99
CA HIS A 502 -15.38 -0.50 3.22
C HIS A 502 -16.03 0.84 3.59
N HIS A 503 -15.35 1.64 4.45
CA HIS A 503 -15.81 2.98 4.79
C HIS A 503 -15.75 3.93 3.60
N ALA A 504 -14.71 3.81 2.76
CA ALA A 504 -14.57 4.62 1.54
C ALA A 504 -15.70 4.31 0.55
N THR A 505 -15.93 3.04 0.24
CA THR A 505 -17.01 2.58 -0.65
C THR A 505 -18.39 3.01 -0.13
N ALA A 506 -18.58 3.00 1.20
CA ALA A 506 -19.80 3.46 1.86
C ALA A 506 -19.88 4.99 2.06
N GLY A 507 -18.99 5.77 1.41
CA GLY A 507 -19.12 7.21 1.23
C GLY A 507 -18.10 8.09 1.92
N MET A 508 -17.12 7.58 2.71
CA MET A 508 -16.13 8.42 3.41
C MET A 508 -15.00 8.85 2.48
N VAL A 509 -15.34 9.62 1.46
CA VAL A 509 -14.45 10.14 0.42
C VAL A 509 -14.70 11.62 0.21
N THR A 510 -13.66 12.40 -0.05
CA THR A 510 -13.71 13.76 -0.60
C THR A 510 -12.50 13.98 -1.51
N ASN A 511 -12.42 15.15 -2.17
CA ASN A 511 -11.35 15.47 -3.10
C ASN A 511 -10.64 16.78 -2.72
N VAL A 512 -9.35 16.85 -2.98
CA VAL A 512 -8.57 18.09 -3.06
C VAL A 512 -8.49 18.48 -4.54
N MET A 513 -9.10 19.62 -4.91
CA MET A 513 -9.23 20.09 -6.28
C MET A 513 -8.46 21.40 -6.48
N TYR A 514 -7.50 21.38 -7.40
CA TYR A 514 -6.73 22.58 -7.74
C TYR A 514 -7.49 23.50 -8.69
N GLU A 515 -7.65 24.77 -8.32
CA GLU A 515 -8.31 25.76 -9.16
C GLU A 515 -7.58 25.91 -10.52
N GLY A 516 -8.33 25.73 -11.59
CA GLY A 516 -7.80 25.85 -12.95
C GLY A 516 -7.07 24.61 -13.48
N PHE A 517 -6.90 23.57 -12.69
CA PHE A 517 -6.42 22.28 -13.19
C PHE A 517 -7.42 21.69 -14.18
N LYS A 518 -6.91 21.11 -15.25
CA LYS A 518 -7.70 20.41 -16.24
C LYS A 518 -7.04 19.05 -16.46
N PRO A 519 -7.73 17.96 -16.15
CA PRO A 519 -7.19 16.64 -16.40
C PRO A 519 -6.98 16.44 -17.91
N ASP A 520 -5.85 15.82 -18.27
CA ASP A 520 -5.56 15.40 -19.64
C ASP A 520 -6.40 14.20 -20.11
N PHE A 521 -7.35 13.82 -19.29
CA PHE A 521 -8.13 12.60 -19.39
C PHE A 521 -9.63 12.94 -19.44
N THR A 522 -10.39 12.11 -20.15
CA THR A 522 -11.86 12.15 -20.16
C THR A 522 -12.38 10.75 -19.82
N PRO A 523 -13.19 10.61 -18.76
CA PRO A 523 -13.77 9.33 -18.38
C PRO A 523 -14.56 8.71 -19.54
N ASN A 524 -14.32 7.41 -19.76
CA ASN A 524 -15.11 6.61 -20.71
C ASN A 524 -16.18 5.84 -19.91
N PRO A 525 -17.48 6.14 -20.11
CA PRO A 525 -18.55 5.42 -19.41
C PRO A 525 -18.56 3.91 -19.65
N ALA A 526 -17.99 3.45 -20.78
CA ALA A 526 -17.90 2.04 -21.11
C ALA A 526 -16.71 1.32 -20.44
N ALA A 527 -15.85 2.04 -19.72
CA ALA A 527 -14.68 1.44 -19.08
C ALA A 527 -14.99 0.77 -17.72
N ASN A 528 -16.23 0.84 -17.25
CA ASN A 528 -16.65 0.30 -15.96
C ASN A 528 -15.72 0.78 -14.82
N ASN A 529 -15.48 2.11 -14.81
CA ASN A 529 -14.68 2.72 -13.77
C ASN A 529 -15.43 2.66 -12.43
N LYS A 530 -14.79 2.12 -11.42
CA LYS A 530 -15.29 2.06 -10.05
C LYS A 530 -14.18 2.58 -9.14
N PRO A 531 -14.03 3.91 -8.98
CA PRO A 531 -13.18 4.45 -7.94
C PRO A 531 -13.86 4.14 -6.62
N GLU A 532 -13.28 3.47 -5.76
CA GLU A 532 -13.83 3.08 -4.45
C GLU A 532 -15.18 3.63 -4.04
#